data_3555fba5f9c569184b4d306618ddde30
#
_entry.id   3555fba5f9c569184b4d306618ddde30
#
_cell.length_a   1.000
_cell.length_b   1.000
_cell.length_c   1.000
_cell.angle_alpha   90.00
_cell.angle_beta   90.00
_cell.angle_gamma   90.00
#
_symmetry.space_group_name_H-M   'P 1'
#
loop_
_entity.id
_entity.type
_entity.pdbx_description
1 polymer ?
#
loop_
_entity_poly.entity_id
_entity_poly.type
_entity_poly.pdbx_seq_one_letter_code
_entity_poly.pdbx_strand_id
1 'polypeptide(L)'
;LGDVYKRQDYFQTVKGGGHGDYRLITLAPASVQEMADFVKLGFDLAFKYRNPSIILADGVIGQMMEKVVLPSPQPRLTEEEIRQARPWATQGKPAGRTRNVITSLELDPARMEENNLRFQAKYQEIEKNEVRYEELDCTDADYLLVAFGSMARICQKTQEMAAAEGIKLGLLRPITLWPFPSDIISCYADKVKGILVPELNAGQMIEDVRLAVNGRVNVEHFGR
;
A
#
# COMPACT_ATOMS: atom_id res chain seq x y z
N LEU A 1 -5.35 -9.14 23.40
CA LEU A 1 -6.06 -9.94 22.37
C LEU A 1 -6.83 -9.09 21.33
N GLY A 2 -7.13 -7.80 21.63
CA GLY A 2 -7.84 -6.91 20.71
C GLY A 2 -7.04 -6.47 19.48
N ASP A 3 -5.74 -6.35 19.58
CA ASP A 3 -4.90 -5.72 18.57
C ASP A 3 -4.48 -6.66 17.42
N VAL A 4 -4.46 -7.97 17.65
CA VAL A 4 -4.03 -8.96 16.65
C VAL A 4 -5.02 -9.07 15.47
N TYR A 5 -6.30 -8.76 15.70
CA TYR A 5 -7.35 -8.85 14.68
C TYR A 5 -7.81 -7.49 14.14
N LYS A 6 -7.39 -6.40 14.76
CA LYS A 6 -7.81 -5.05 14.40
C LYS A 6 -6.67 -4.36 13.68
N ARG A 7 -6.70 -4.26 12.38
CA ARG A 7 -5.73 -3.53 11.55
C ARG A 7 -5.57 -2.06 11.97
N GLN A 8 -5.07 -1.81 13.16
CA GLN A 8 -4.91 -0.48 13.75
C GLN A 8 -3.66 0.26 13.27
N ASP A 9 -2.75 -0.45 12.58
CA ASP A 9 -1.46 0.09 12.14
C ASP A 9 -1.54 0.86 10.80
N TYR A 10 -2.75 1.02 10.24
CA TYR A 10 -2.94 1.73 8.96
C TYR A 10 -2.35 3.14 9.03
N PHE A 11 -2.76 3.95 9.99
CA PHE A 11 -2.25 5.32 10.11
C PHE A 11 -0.75 5.37 10.32
N GLN A 12 -0.19 4.48 11.13
CA GLN A 12 1.24 4.43 11.38
C GLN A 12 2.03 4.18 10.10
N THR A 13 1.52 3.35 9.19
CA THR A 13 2.21 3.01 7.94
C THR A 13 1.99 4.04 6.83
N VAL A 14 0.78 4.62 6.70
CA VAL A 14 0.44 5.51 5.58
C VAL A 14 0.47 7.00 5.92
N LYS A 15 0.23 7.37 7.19
CA LYS A 15 0.24 8.77 7.64
C LYS A 15 1.55 9.16 8.35
N GLY A 16 2.39 8.19 8.66
CA GLY A 16 3.64 8.37 9.38
C GLY A 16 3.55 8.03 10.87
N GLY A 17 4.55 7.28 11.37
CA GLY A 17 4.67 6.84 12.76
C GLY A 17 5.72 7.62 13.55
N GLY A 18 6.30 8.70 13.00
CA GLY A 18 7.36 9.47 13.61
C GLY A 18 7.42 10.90 13.07
N HIS A 19 8.59 11.51 13.14
CA HIS A 19 8.80 12.90 12.68
C HIS A 19 9.14 12.98 11.19
N GLY A 20 8.70 14.06 10.54
CA GLY A 20 9.01 14.40 9.15
C GLY A 20 8.00 13.86 8.13
N ASP A 21 8.20 14.26 6.88
CA ASP A 21 7.29 13.99 5.76
C ASP A 21 7.64 12.70 5.01
N TYR A 22 8.11 11.67 5.72
CA TYR A 22 8.45 10.42 5.09
C TYR A 22 7.21 9.62 4.68
N ARG A 23 7.37 8.78 3.66
CA ARG A 23 6.35 7.86 3.18
C ARG A 23 6.92 6.45 3.06
N LEU A 24 6.09 5.46 3.33
CA LEU A 24 6.44 4.04 3.23
C LEU A 24 5.57 3.40 2.16
N ILE A 25 6.18 2.66 1.23
CA ILE A 25 5.40 1.88 0.27
C ILE A 25 4.71 0.75 1.05
N THR A 26 3.39 0.78 1.12
CA THR A 26 2.62 -0.14 1.95
C THR A 26 1.75 -1.04 1.09
N LEU A 27 2.02 -2.34 1.11
CA LEU A 27 1.32 -3.38 0.38
C LEU A 27 0.38 -4.15 1.31
N ALA A 28 -0.87 -4.34 0.89
CA ALA A 28 -1.89 -5.04 1.67
C ALA A 28 -2.33 -6.34 0.98
N PRO A 29 -1.78 -7.50 1.36
CA PRO A 29 -2.18 -8.79 0.80
C PRO A 29 -3.58 -9.19 1.26
N ALA A 30 -4.32 -9.90 0.42
CA ALA A 30 -5.62 -10.51 0.72
C ALA A 30 -5.57 -12.05 0.73
N SER A 31 -4.44 -12.67 0.43
CA SER A 31 -4.23 -14.12 0.44
C SER A 31 -2.83 -14.49 0.92
N VAL A 32 -2.65 -15.77 1.25
CA VAL A 32 -1.33 -16.30 1.63
C VAL A 32 -0.37 -16.27 0.42
N GLN A 33 -0.89 -16.47 -0.80
CA GLN A 33 -0.09 -16.33 -2.01
C GLN A 33 0.45 -14.91 -2.15
N GLU A 34 -0.40 -13.89 -2.00
CA GLU A 34 0.04 -12.48 -2.06
C GLU A 34 1.01 -12.13 -0.93
N MET A 35 0.87 -12.73 0.26
CA MET A 35 1.87 -12.59 1.32
C MET A 35 3.27 -12.99 0.85
N ALA A 36 3.38 -14.12 0.14
CA ALA A 36 4.66 -14.60 -0.39
C ALA A 36 5.15 -13.72 -1.56
N ASP A 37 4.28 -13.36 -2.49
CA ASP A 37 4.62 -12.60 -3.68
C ASP A 37 5.03 -11.15 -3.33
N PHE A 38 4.37 -10.55 -2.35
CA PHE A 38 4.67 -9.18 -1.94
C PHE A 38 5.99 -9.05 -1.18
N VAL A 39 6.54 -10.13 -0.63
CA VAL A 39 7.91 -10.11 -0.10
C VAL A 39 8.89 -9.74 -1.22
N LYS A 40 8.80 -10.43 -2.35
CA LYS A 40 9.66 -10.13 -3.50
C LYS A 40 9.38 -8.72 -4.04
N LEU A 41 8.12 -8.39 -4.28
CA LEU A 41 7.71 -7.08 -4.76
C LEU A 41 8.18 -5.96 -3.82
N GLY A 42 8.05 -6.13 -2.52
CA GLY A 42 8.48 -5.17 -1.52
C GLY A 42 9.99 -4.89 -1.58
N PHE A 43 10.81 -5.94 -1.74
CA PHE A 43 12.25 -5.77 -1.95
C PHE A 43 12.56 -5.06 -3.27
N ASP A 44 11.91 -5.45 -4.38
CA ASP A 44 12.12 -4.84 -5.68
C ASP A 44 11.81 -3.33 -5.63
N LEU A 45 10.69 -2.94 -5.02
CA LEU A 45 10.29 -1.55 -4.84
C LEU A 45 11.24 -0.80 -3.91
N ALA A 46 11.63 -1.42 -2.79
CA ALA A 46 12.53 -0.81 -1.83
C ALA A 46 13.89 -0.51 -2.46
N PHE A 47 14.43 -1.40 -3.30
CA PHE A 47 15.67 -1.17 -4.02
C PHE A 47 15.52 -0.16 -5.16
N LYS A 48 14.42 -0.22 -5.91
CA LYS A 48 14.14 0.70 -7.03
C LYS A 48 14.13 2.16 -6.57
N TYR A 49 13.41 2.44 -5.50
CA TYR A 49 13.22 3.81 -5.00
C TYR A 49 14.11 4.19 -3.82
N ARG A 50 14.93 3.26 -3.31
CA ARG A 50 15.64 3.44 -2.04
C ARG A 50 14.69 3.97 -0.95
N ASN A 51 13.56 3.30 -0.81
CA ASN A 51 12.49 3.65 0.10
C ASN A 51 12.05 2.42 0.88
N PRO A 52 11.79 2.49 2.18
CA PRO A 52 11.25 1.35 2.91
C PRO A 52 9.91 0.91 2.33
N SER A 53 9.70 -0.40 2.31
CA SER A 53 8.44 -1.03 1.94
C SER A 53 7.93 -1.88 3.11
N ILE A 54 6.62 -1.84 3.33
CA ILE A 54 5.94 -2.60 4.38
C ILE A 54 4.88 -3.50 3.75
N ILE A 55 4.78 -4.72 4.24
CA ILE A 55 3.67 -5.62 3.95
C ILE A 55 2.75 -5.58 5.17
N LEU A 56 1.59 -4.97 5.01
CA LEU A 56 0.59 -4.81 6.07
C LEU A 56 -0.47 -5.90 5.93
N ALA A 57 -0.29 -7.00 6.65
CA ALA A 57 -1.23 -8.10 6.71
C ALA A 57 -1.98 -8.11 8.04
N ASP A 58 -3.20 -8.66 8.03
CA ASP A 58 -3.92 -8.92 9.27
C ASP A 58 -3.59 -10.31 9.86
N GLY A 59 -3.90 -10.48 11.14
CA GLY A 59 -3.65 -11.74 11.85
C GLY A 59 -4.44 -12.93 11.30
N VAL A 60 -5.55 -12.69 10.61
CA VAL A 60 -6.35 -13.76 9.98
C VAL A 60 -5.57 -14.35 8.82
N ILE A 61 -5.09 -13.52 7.89
CA ILE A 61 -4.25 -13.97 6.77
C ILE A 61 -2.96 -14.62 7.28
N GLY A 62 -2.34 -14.04 8.32
CA GLY A 62 -1.12 -14.58 8.93
C GLY A 62 -1.28 -15.97 9.58
N GLN A 63 -2.50 -16.39 9.90
CA GLN A 63 -2.82 -17.70 10.48
C GLN A 63 -3.47 -18.68 9.48
N MET A 64 -3.81 -18.20 8.28
CA MET A 64 -4.41 -19.04 7.24
C MET A 64 -3.40 -20.04 6.67
N MET A 65 -3.91 -21.22 6.33
CA MET A 65 -3.19 -22.22 5.54
C MET A 65 -3.82 -22.32 4.16
N GLU A 66 -3.12 -21.86 3.15
CA GLU A 66 -3.52 -21.95 1.75
C GLU A 66 -2.37 -22.55 0.94
N LYS A 67 -2.70 -23.12 -0.22
CA LYS A 67 -1.67 -23.58 -1.15
C LYS A 67 -0.92 -22.38 -1.71
N VAL A 68 0.41 -22.39 -1.60
CA VAL A 68 1.29 -21.35 -2.10
C VAL A 68 2.23 -21.90 -3.16
N VAL A 69 2.36 -21.22 -4.27
CA VAL A 69 3.37 -21.47 -5.30
C VAL A 69 4.51 -20.49 -5.06
N LEU A 70 5.63 -20.98 -4.57
CA LEU A 70 6.81 -20.13 -4.36
C LEU A 70 7.45 -19.75 -5.70
N PRO A 71 7.93 -18.53 -5.86
CA PRO A 71 8.64 -18.12 -7.06
C PRO A 71 9.95 -18.90 -7.20
N SER A 72 10.36 -19.13 -8.44
CA SER A 72 11.66 -19.75 -8.70
C SER A 72 12.79 -18.91 -8.09
N PRO A 73 13.79 -19.56 -7.49
CA PRO A 73 14.95 -18.85 -6.96
C PRO A 73 15.63 -17.98 -8.03
N GLN A 74 15.86 -16.73 -7.71
CA GLN A 74 16.59 -15.84 -8.59
C GLN A 74 18.11 -16.12 -8.48
N PRO A 75 18.87 -16.04 -9.59
CA PRO A 75 20.31 -16.12 -9.53
C PRO A 75 20.87 -15.06 -8.58
N ARG A 76 21.85 -15.43 -7.78
CA ARG A 76 22.56 -14.44 -6.96
C ARG A 76 23.36 -13.52 -7.86
N LEU A 77 23.20 -12.23 -7.66
CA LEU A 77 24.04 -11.24 -8.31
C LEU A 77 25.49 -11.42 -7.83
N THR A 78 26.43 -11.26 -8.72
CA THR A 78 27.84 -11.16 -8.39
C THR A 78 28.12 -9.85 -7.61
N GLU A 79 29.24 -9.80 -6.90
CA GLU A 79 29.63 -8.57 -6.19
C GLU A 79 29.77 -7.37 -7.14
N GLU A 80 30.24 -7.60 -8.36
CA GLU A 80 30.41 -6.54 -9.35
C GLU A 80 29.05 -6.02 -9.84
N GLU A 81 28.10 -6.90 -10.15
CA GLU A 81 26.72 -6.51 -10.51
C GLU A 81 26.04 -5.74 -9.38
N ILE A 82 26.24 -6.16 -8.12
CA ILE A 82 25.70 -5.44 -6.97
C ILE A 82 26.35 -4.05 -6.84
N ARG A 83 27.67 -3.93 -7.07
CA ARG A 83 28.37 -2.63 -7.02
C ARG A 83 27.86 -1.67 -8.09
N GLN A 84 27.62 -2.17 -9.29
CA GLN A 84 27.10 -1.35 -10.40
C GLN A 84 25.63 -0.94 -10.16
N ALA A 85 24.77 -1.89 -9.79
CA ALA A 85 23.34 -1.63 -9.57
C ALA A 85 23.06 -0.85 -8.27
N ARG A 86 23.93 -1.02 -7.26
CA ARG A 86 23.69 -0.50 -5.89
C ARG A 86 24.96 0.12 -5.31
N PRO A 87 25.48 1.22 -5.88
CA PRO A 87 26.75 1.84 -5.45
C PRO A 87 26.71 2.37 -4.00
N TRP A 88 25.52 2.50 -3.45
CA TRP A 88 25.27 2.91 -2.07
C TRP A 88 25.31 1.75 -1.06
N ALA A 89 25.36 0.50 -1.51
CA ALA A 89 25.35 -0.67 -0.62
C ALA A 89 26.63 -0.78 0.24
N THR A 90 26.53 -1.46 1.37
CA THR A 90 27.63 -1.68 2.32
C THR A 90 28.55 -2.83 1.87
N GLN A 91 29.35 -2.57 0.86
CA GLN A 91 30.27 -3.56 0.26
C GLN A 91 31.76 -3.23 0.48
N GLY A 92 32.06 -2.51 1.53
CA GLY A 92 33.38 -1.93 1.71
C GLY A 92 33.63 -0.71 0.81
N LYS A 93 34.77 -0.09 0.96
CA LYS A 93 35.19 1.08 0.17
C LYS A 93 36.14 0.64 -0.93
N PRO A 94 35.73 0.60 -2.20
CA PRO A 94 36.62 0.36 -3.31
C PRO A 94 37.72 1.45 -3.40
N ALA A 95 38.86 1.09 -3.93
CA ALA A 95 39.94 2.07 -4.22
C ALA A 95 39.41 3.18 -5.16
N GLY A 96 39.76 4.43 -4.87
CA GLY A 96 39.37 5.58 -5.68
C GLY A 96 37.96 6.16 -5.41
N ARG A 97 37.13 5.50 -4.63
CA ARG A 97 35.83 6.04 -4.25
C ARG A 97 35.89 6.84 -2.93
N THR A 98 35.14 7.95 -2.85
CA THR A 98 34.93 8.66 -1.60
C THR A 98 34.08 7.84 -0.63
N ARG A 99 34.13 8.17 0.66
CA ARG A 99 33.32 7.52 1.70
C ARG A 99 31.83 7.83 1.49
N ASN A 100 30.97 6.81 1.57
CA ASN A 100 29.54 7.04 1.67
C ASN A 100 29.20 7.49 3.09
N VAL A 101 28.62 8.68 3.19
CA VAL A 101 28.07 9.19 4.46
C VAL A 101 26.57 9.19 4.31
N ILE A 102 25.88 8.43 5.18
CA ILE A 102 24.41 8.39 5.25
C ILE A 102 24.02 8.92 6.62
N THR A 103 23.33 10.04 6.63
CA THR A 103 22.83 10.69 7.84
C THR A 103 21.46 11.28 7.56
N SER A 104 20.59 11.28 8.56
CA SER A 104 19.30 11.99 8.53
C SER A 104 19.40 13.39 9.12
N LEU A 105 20.50 13.70 9.81
CA LEU A 105 20.69 15.00 10.40
C LEU A 105 21.26 15.99 9.37
N GLU A 106 20.52 17.04 9.09
CA GLU A 106 20.95 18.20 8.30
C GLU A 106 20.58 19.47 9.08
N LEU A 107 21.57 20.31 9.37
CA LEU A 107 21.39 21.54 10.13
C LEU A 107 21.41 22.79 9.25
N ASP A 108 21.86 22.66 8.01
CA ASP A 108 21.84 23.75 7.05
C ASP A 108 20.44 23.85 6.42
N PRO A 109 19.73 24.99 6.59
CA PRO A 109 18.37 25.13 6.07
C PRO A 109 18.25 24.95 4.55
N ALA A 110 19.22 25.45 3.78
CA ALA A 110 19.20 25.33 2.32
C ALA A 110 19.37 23.89 1.86
N ARG A 111 20.27 23.13 2.50
CA ARG A 111 20.43 21.70 2.23
C ARG A 111 19.24 20.89 2.68
N MET A 112 18.59 21.27 3.78
CA MET A 112 17.36 20.62 4.25
C MET A 112 16.25 20.80 3.22
N GLU A 113 16.06 22.01 2.68
CA GLU A 113 15.08 22.29 1.63
C GLU A 113 15.38 21.47 0.36
N GLU A 114 16.61 21.44 -0.12
CA GLU A 114 17.02 20.62 -1.27
C GLU A 114 16.72 19.12 -1.06
N ASN A 115 17.02 18.60 0.13
CA ASN A 115 16.70 17.21 0.46
C ASN A 115 15.19 16.95 0.47
N ASN A 116 14.39 17.86 1.01
CA ASN A 116 12.93 17.73 1.03
C ASN A 116 12.35 17.76 -0.39
N LEU A 117 12.80 18.67 -1.25
CA LEU A 117 12.38 18.73 -2.66
C LEU A 117 12.71 17.41 -3.40
N ARG A 118 13.90 16.85 -3.15
CA ARG A 118 14.30 15.54 -3.72
C ARG A 118 13.40 14.41 -3.22
N PHE A 119 13.03 14.40 -1.94
CA PHE A 119 12.10 13.39 -1.40
C PHE A 119 10.71 13.54 -1.99
N GLN A 120 10.18 14.77 -2.11
CA GLN A 120 8.88 15.01 -2.71
C GLN A 120 8.84 14.56 -4.18
N ALA A 121 9.87 14.86 -4.97
CA ALA A 121 9.96 14.38 -6.35
C ALA A 121 9.96 12.83 -6.43
N LYS A 122 10.69 12.16 -5.53
CA LYS A 122 10.67 10.70 -5.44
C LYS A 122 9.28 10.17 -5.08
N TYR A 123 8.57 10.79 -4.15
CA TYR A 123 7.23 10.37 -3.73
C TYR A 123 6.22 10.55 -4.86
N GLN A 124 6.27 11.65 -5.59
CA GLN A 124 5.44 11.86 -6.78
C GLN A 124 5.67 10.80 -7.86
N GLU A 125 6.93 10.39 -8.05
CA GLU A 125 7.27 9.30 -8.97
C GLU A 125 6.67 7.97 -8.50
N ILE A 126 6.73 7.66 -7.20
CA ILE A 126 6.12 6.45 -6.63
C ILE A 126 4.59 6.50 -6.77
N GLU A 127 3.95 7.62 -6.44
CA GLU A 127 2.51 7.82 -6.56
C GLU A 127 2.03 7.64 -8.01
N LYS A 128 2.80 8.09 -8.97
CA LYS A 128 2.47 7.94 -10.39
C LYS A 128 2.60 6.49 -10.90
N ASN A 129 3.58 5.74 -10.41
CA ASN A 129 3.97 4.48 -11.04
C ASN A 129 3.59 3.22 -10.23
N GLU A 130 3.29 3.35 -8.94
CA GLU A 130 3.20 2.18 -8.06
C GLU A 130 1.84 2.02 -7.38
N VAL A 131 0.84 2.79 -7.78
CA VAL A 131 -0.55 2.55 -7.36
C VAL A 131 -1.02 1.20 -7.91
N ARG A 132 -1.51 0.33 -7.01
CA ARG A 132 -2.07 -0.99 -7.33
C ARG A 132 -3.40 -1.17 -6.65
N TYR A 133 -4.36 -1.66 -7.39
CA TYR A 133 -5.70 -1.98 -6.91
C TYR A 133 -6.31 -3.09 -7.77
N GLU A 134 -7.41 -3.63 -7.31
CA GLU A 134 -8.24 -4.59 -8.03
C GLU A 134 -9.69 -4.11 -8.03
N GLU A 135 -10.35 -4.27 -9.17
CA GLU A 135 -11.76 -3.93 -9.36
C GLU A 135 -12.56 -5.20 -9.63
N LEU A 136 -13.60 -5.41 -8.85
CA LEU A 136 -14.50 -6.55 -8.96
C LEU A 136 -15.93 -6.02 -9.14
N ASP A 137 -16.53 -6.29 -10.30
CA ASP A 137 -17.90 -5.89 -10.64
C ASP A 137 -18.22 -4.39 -10.46
N CYS A 138 -17.22 -3.52 -10.65
CA CYS A 138 -17.35 -2.09 -10.41
C CYS A 138 -18.05 -1.32 -11.54
N THR A 139 -18.07 -1.84 -12.77
CA THR A 139 -18.49 -1.09 -13.98
C THR A 139 -19.95 -0.61 -13.92
N ASP A 140 -20.86 -1.48 -13.48
CA ASP A 140 -22.30 -1.21 -13.41
C ASP A 140 -22.84 -1.21 -11.98
N ALA A 141 -21.98 -0.93 -11.02
CA ALA A 141 -22.33 -0.96 -9.61
C ALA A 141 -23.18 0.23 -9.20
N ASP A 142 -24.23 -0.01 -8.43
CA ASP A 142 -25.03 1.02 -7.77
C ASP A 142 -24.34 1.56 -6.52
N TYR A 143 -23.57 0.70 -5.82
CA TYR A 143 -22.82 1.03 -4.63
C TYR A 143 -21.42 0.42 -4.74
N LEU A 144 -20.44 1.07 -4.10
CA LEU A 144 -19.06 0.62 -4.08
C LEU A 144 -18.65 0.22 -2.67
N LEU A 145 -18.06 -0.95 -2.53
CA LEU A 145 -17.30 -1.35 -1.36
C LEU A 145 -15.83 -0.99 -1.58
N VAL A 146 -15.19 -0.40 -0.57
CA VAL A 146 -13.74 -0.19 -0.59
C VAL A 146 -13.15 -0.91 0.62
N ALA A 147 -12.41 -1.98 0.38
CA ALA A 147 -11.86 -2.82 1.43
C ALA A 147 -10.53 -3.46 1.02
N PHE A 148 -9.65 -3.74 1.97
CA PHE A 148 -8.37 -4.40 1.73
C PHE A 148 -8.19 -5.65 2.60
N GLY A 149 -7.28 -6.54 2.21
CA GLY A 149 -6.90 -7.73 2.94
C GLY A 149 -8.05 -8.70 3.20
N SER A 150 -8.18 -9.25 4.41
CA SER A 150 -9.26 -10.19 4.74
C SER A 150 -10.66 -9.57 4.63
N MET A 151 -10.81 -8.26 4.88
CA MET A 151 -12.11 -7.59 4.66
C MET A 151 -12.51 -7.58 3.19
N ALA A 152 -11.56 -7.44 2.25
CA ALA A 152 -11.88 -7.55 0.84
C ALA A 152 -12.45 -8.94 0.48
N ARG A 153 -11.93 -10.02 1.07
CA ARG A 153 -12.48 -11.38 0.89
C ARG A 153 -13.91 -11.52 1.43
N ILE A 154 -14.19 -10.90 2.58
CA ILE A 154 -15.54 -10.87 3.15
C ILE A 154 -16.47 -10.08 2.22
N CYS A 155 -16.00 -8.95 1.68
CA CYS A 155 -16.76 -8.14 0.74
C CYS A 155 -17.07 -8.88 -0.57
N GLN A 156 -16.18 -9.72 -1.09
CA GLN A 156 -16.48 -10.58 -2.24
C GLN A 156 -17.68 -11.49 -1.96
N LYS A 157 -17.74 -12.10 -0.78
CA LYS A 157 -18.89 -12.91 -0.41
C LYS A 157 -20.14 -12.06 -0.23
N THR A 158 -20.01 -10.84 0.27
CA THR A 158 -21.13 -9.89 0.39
C THR A 158 -21.67 -9.50 -1.00
N GLN A 159 -20.81 -9.32 -2.02
CA GLN A 159 -21.24 -9.06 -3.39
C GLN A 159 -22.11 -10.21 -3.94
N GLU A 160 -21.68 -11.47 -3.76
CA GLU A 160 -22.47 -12.63 -4.19
C GLU A 160 -23.87 -12.66 -3.53
N MET A 161 -23.93 -12.37 -2.22
CA MET A 161 -25.19 -12.35 -1.47
C MET A 161 -26.10 -11.19 -1.94
N ALA A 162 -25.55 -10.01 -2.12
CA ALA A 162 -26.27 -8.84 -2.59
C ALA A 162 -26.80 -9.02 -4.02
N ALA A 163 -26.02 -9.65 -4.89
CA ALA A 163 -26.44 -9.96 -6.26
C ALA A 163 -27.66 -10.90 -6.27
N ALA A 164 -27.76 -11.85 -5.34
CA ALA A 164 -28.94 -12.70 -5.19
C ALA A 164 -30.20 -11.93 -4.79
N GLU A 165 -30.03 -10.76 -4.16
CA GLU A 165 -31.12 -9.85 -3.79
C GLU A 165 -31.34 -8.74 -4.84
N GLY A 166 -30.62 -8.77 -5.96
CA GLY A 166 -30.72 -7.79 -7.04
C GLY A 166 -29.99 -6.46 -6.78
N ILE A 167 -29.12 -6.42 -5.77
CA ILE A 167 -28.30 -5.24 -5.45
C ILE A 167 -26.94 -5.34 -6.16
N LYS A 168 -26.60 -4.31 -6.94
CA LYS A 168 -25.33 -4.24 -7.68
C LYS A 168 -24.25 -3.60 -6.82
N LEU A 169 -23.38 -4.42 -6.24
CA LEU A 169 -22.21 -3.97 -5.47
C LEU A 169 -20.92 -4.15 -6.29
N GLY A 170 -20.15 -3.09 -6.43
CA GLY A 170 -18.76 -3.16 -6.84
C GLY A 170 -17.84 -3.29 -5.64
N LEU A 171 -16.68 -3.91 -5.81
CA LEU A 171 -15.61 -3.91 -4.82
C LEU A 171 -14.33 -3.38 -5.44
N LEU A 172 -13.83 -2.29 -4.89
CA LEU A 172 -12.50 -1.77 -5.17
C LEU A 172 -11.58 -2.17 -4.00
N ARG A 173 -10.57 -2.95 -4.31
CA ARG A 173 -9.58 -3.43 -3.34
C ARG A 173 -8.24 -2.69 -3.53
N PRO A 174 -7.87 -1.74 -2.66
CA PRO A 174 -6.51 -1.24 -2.62
C PRO A 174 -5.52 -2.37 -2.32
N ILE A 175 -4.52 -2.54 -3.18
CA ILE A 175 -3.36 -3.40 -2.98
C ILE A 175 -2.24 -2.58 -2.36
N THR A 176 -2.03 -1.35 -2.86
CA THR A 176 -1.19 -0.36 -2.20
C THR A 176 -2.06 0.53 -1.32
N LEU A 177 -1.68 0.66 -0.04
CA LEU A 177 -2.31 1.60 0.89
C LEU A 177 -1.57 2.94 0.87
N TRP A 178 -0.30 2.93 0.55
CA TRP A 178 0.45 4.07 0.06
C TRP A 178 1.41 3.59 -1.03
N PRO A 179 1.36 4.18 -2.22
CA PRO A 179 0.43 5.21 -2.67
C PRO A 179 -1.02 4.71 -2.75
N PHE A 180 -1.97 5.56 -2.35
CA PHE A 180 -3.38 5.21 -2.30
C PHE A 180 -4.05 5.40 -3.67
N PRO A 181 -4.98 4.53 -4.10
CA PRO A 181 -5.65 4.60 -5.40
C PRO A 181 -6.75 5.67 -5.44
N SER A 182 -6.40 6.92 -5.12
CA SER A 182 -7.36 8.02 -5.01
C SER A 182 -8.07 8.33 -6.32
N ASP A 183 -7.36 8.28 -7.45
CA ASP A 183 -7.90 8.66 -8.75
C ASP A 183 -9.04 7.74 -9.19
N ILE A 184 -8.87 6.43 -9.04
CA ILE A 184 -9.92 5.48 -9.42
C ILE A 184 -11.13 5.58 -8.48
N ILE A 185 -10.92 5.76 -7.18
CA ILE A 185 -12.01 5.99 -6.22
C ILE A 185 -12.76 7.28 -6.57
N SER A 186 -12.03 8.33 -6.92
CA SER A 186 -12.57 9.60 -7.39
C SER A 186 -13.41 9.44 -8.65
N CYS A 187 -13.01 8.59 -9.60
CA CYS A 187 -13.79 8.29 -10.81
C CYS A 187 -15.12 7.59 -10.52
N TYR A 188 -15.21 6.82 -9.42
CA TYR A 188 -16.46 6.18 -9.03
C TYR A 188 -17.40 7.10 -8.25
N ALA A 189 -16.89 8.17 -7.64
CA ALA A 189 -17.70 9.10 -6.83
C ALA A 189 -18.89 9.70 -7.58
N ASP A 190 -18.79 9.87 -8.90
CA ASP A 190 -19.85 10.43 -9.75
C ASP A 190 -20.75 9.35 -10.37
N LYS A 191 -20.46 8.07 -10.15
CA LYS A 191 -21.14 6.93 -10.79
C LYS A 191 -21.99 6.13 -9.82
N VAL A 192 -21.62 6.08 -8.54
CA VAL A 192 -22.28 5.26 -7.54
C VAL A 192 -23.16 6.09 -6.59
N LYS A 193 -24.18 5.46 -6.04
CA LYS A 193 -25.12 6.09 -5.08
C LYS A 193 -24.52 6.28 -3.69
N GLY A 194 -23.50 5.49 -3.35
CA GLY A 194 -22.82 5.52 -2.05
C GLY A 194 -21.61 4.59 -2.01
N ILE A 195 -20.72 4.87 -1.10
CA ILE A 195 -19.52 4.05 -0.84
C ILE A 195 -19.57 3.57 0.61
N LEU A 196 -19.34 2.27 0.82
CA LEU A 196 -19.20 1.68 2.15
C LEU A 196 -17.72 1.23 2.29
N VAL A 197 -17.11 1.59 3.42
CA VAL A 197 -15.75 1.21 3.78
C VAL A 197 -15.78 0.28 4.99
N PRO A 198 -15.83 -1.04 4.77
CA PRO A 198 -15.75 -2.01 5.86
C PRO A 198 -14.29 -2.15 6.33
N GLU A 199 -14.07 -1.97 7.64
CA GLU A 199 -12.75 -2.07 8.25
C GLU A 199 -12.80 -2.88 9.55
N LEU A 200 -11.71 -3.56 9.89
CA LEU A 200 -11.54 -4.24 11.20
C LEU A 200 -10.98 -3.29 12.26
N ASN A 201 -11.39 -2.02 12.22
CA ASN A 201 -10.99 -0.97 13.13
C ASN A 201 -12.10 0.08 13.22
N ALA A 202 -11.87 1.16 13.94
CA ALA A 202 -12.85 2.24 14.15
C ALA A 202 -12.89 3.28 13.00
N GLY A 203 -12.30 2.98 11.86
CA GLY A 203 -12.26 3.83 10.68
C GLY A 203 -10.91 4.56 10.53
N GLN A 204 -10.07 4.05 9.64
CA GLN A 204 -8.77 4.66 9.30
C GLN A 204 -8.66 4.88 7.78
N MET A 205 -8.83 3.84 6.97
CA MET A 205 -8.79 3.98 5.50
C MET A 205 -9.94 4.86 4.97
N ILE A 206 -11.08 4.88 5.66
CA ILE A 206 -12.21 5.74 5.28
C ILE A 206 -11.83 7.21 5.14
N GLU A 207 -10.83 7.69 5.88
CA GLU A 207 -10.35 9.07 5.74
C GLU A 207 -9.74 9.31 4.37
N ASP A 208 -8.95 8.36 3.85
CA ASP A 208 -8.36 8.46 2.51
C ASP A 208 -9.44 8.33 1.42
N VAL A 209 -10.43 7.48 1.63
CA VAL A 209 -11.58 7.38 0.71
C VAL A 209 -12.37 8.70 0.69
N ARG A 210 -12.65 9.30 1.85
CA ARG A 210 -13.32 10.60 1.94
C ARG A 210 -12.53 11.72 1.27
N LEU A 211 -11.22 11.73 1.43
CA LEU A 211 -10.35 12.68 0.71
C LEU A 211 -10.43 12.46 -0.80
N ALA A 212 -10.40 11.22 -1.27
CA ALA A 212 -10.46 10.90 -2.69
C ALA A 212 -11.78 11.33 -3.33
N VAL A 213 -12.91 11.13 -2.68
CA VAL A 213 -14.22 11.51 -3.23
C VAL A 213 -14.55 12.99 -3.06
N ASN A 214 -13.88 13.68 -2.14
CA ASN A 214 -14.04 15.12 -1.88
C ASN A 214 -15.51 15.57 -1.74
N GLY A 215 -16.30 14.82 -0.98
CA GLY A 215 -17.69 15.14 -0.68
C GLY A 215 -18.70 14.90 -1.81
N ARG A 216 -18.29 14.36 -2.98
CA ARG A 216 -19.18 14.14 -4.14
C ARG A 216 -20.18 13.00 -3.95
N VAL A 217 -19.88 12.07 -3.08
CA VAL A 217 -20.73 10.92 -2.75
C VAL A 217 -20.69 10.64 -1.25
N ASN A 218 -21.76 10.09 -0.69
CA ASN A 218 -21.76 9.68 0.71
C ASN A 218 -20.83 8.49 0.95
N VAL A 219 -20.02 8.58 2.00
CA VAL A 219 -19.07 7.54 2.41
C VAL A 219 -19.34 7.13 3.84
N GLU A 220 -19.80 5.90 4.01
CA GLU A 220 -20.11 5.30 5.29
C GLU A 220 -19.04 4.33 5.75
N HIS A 221 -18.89 4.20 7.06
CA HIS A 221 -18.00 3.25 7.71
C HIS A 221 -18.77 2.09 8.30
N PHE A 222 -18.24 0.89 8.16
CA PHE A 222 -18.71 -0.27 8.90
C PHE A 222 -17.50 -0.97 9.54
N GLY A 223 -17.43 -0.96 10.86
CA GLY A 223 -16.33 -1.57 11.59
C GLY A 223 -16.47 -1.43 13.11
N ARG A 224 -15.56 -2.07 13.84
CA ARG A 224 -15.50 -2.05 15.31
C ARG A 224 -14.06 -2.13 15.80
#